data_f15def7460864ea1750930cab9f1edd6
#
_entry.id   f15def7460864ea1750930cab9f1edd6
#
_cell.length_a   1.000
_cell.length_b   1.000
_cell.length_c   1.000
_cell.angle_alpha   90.00
_cell.angle_beta   90.00
_cell.angle_gamma   90.00
#
_symmetry.space_group_name_H-M   'P 1'
#
loop_
_entity.id
_entity.type
_entity.pdbx_description
1 polymer ?
#
loop_
_entity_poly.entity_id
_entity_poly.type
_entity_poly.pdbx_seq_one_letter_code
_entity_poly.pdbx_strand_id
1 'polypeptide(L)'
;MALRARTPLLLAALAGVVVALRLSGAAEARVLLTLDDFGAVGDGIANDTQALVDAWNAACGTDDNTYLNVPAGKSYQIWPVTLAGPCRDEIKLLISGNIIAPESPDEWRGGDQGRWLHFSGVSDLAVSGGGIIDGRGQQWWALAENSTSGQEAAAAAPKALHFADCQDVAVNGLTLQNSQREHLVFTRCSSVEANYLRVTSPEHSPGTVGVLLVSSTNVHVMDDLFSVGGDCVSIVGNCTDVRLRAISCGPGHGISIGGLGENGSLHKAEKIKMDTMFISNTKYGVRVKTYEGGCGTARKVKFAQIVMKNVSNPIIIDQNYSASNRGTPCGTPNASAVAVGEIDYIDITGTSATERAMTFACSDAMPCSRLSLTRVNLTRVGGGSASAYCHRAFGKNVGDVVPASCLCKEDFVRRQAPTAGALQGDTEGDADW
;
A
#
# COMPACT_ATOMS: atom_id res chain seq x y z
N MET A 1 88.63 -27.66 -22.83
CA MET A 1 87.56 -27.76 -23.83
C MET A 1 86.25 -27.52 -23.17
N ALA A 2 85.64 -26.37 -23.41
CA ALA A 2 84.41 -25.89 -22.73
C ALA A 2 83.24 -26.04 -23.71
N LEU A 3 82.21 -26.75 -23.32
CA LEU A 3 80.92 -26.72 -24.04
C LEU A 3 79.90 -25.90 -23.17
N ARG A 4 79.51 -24.79 -23.75
CA ARG A 4 78.45 -23.91 -23.17
C ARG A 4 77.08 -24.53 -23.52
N ALA A 5 76.23 -24.74 -22.47
CA ALA A 5 74.84 -25.00 -22.59
C ALA A 5 74.09 -23.68 -22.78
N ARG A 6 73.27 -23.49 -23.81
CA ARG A 6 72.35 -22.40 -24.03
C ARG A 6 70.99 -22.81 -23.50
N THR A 7 70.50 -22.07 -22.51
CA THR A 7 69.16 -22.16 -21.97
C THR A 7 68.08 -21.61 -22.93
N PRO A 8 66.87 -22.15 -22.95
CA PRO A 8 65.76 -21.61 -23.72
C PRO A 8 64.94 -20.63 -22.84
N LEU A 9 65.01 -19.34 -23.15
CA LEU A 9 64.24 -18.23 -22.60
C LEU A 9 63.18 -17.84 -23.63
N LEU A 10 62.18 -18.70 -23.87
CA LEU A 10 61.16 -18.41 -24.89
C LEU A 10 59.79 -19.07 -24.64
N LEU A 11 59.47 -19.47 -23.39
CA LEU A 11 58.17 -20.08 -23.08
C LEU A 11 57.39 -19.41 -21.94
N ALA A 12 57.90 -18.28 -21.40
CA ALA A 12 57.19 -17.56 -20.31
C ALA A 12 56.37 -16.33 -20.78
N ALA A 13 56.45 -15.96 -22.07
CA ALA A 13 55.76 -14.75 -22.58
C ALA A 13 54.38 -15.02 -23.21
N LEU A 14 53.95 -16.26 -23.39
CA LEU A 14 52.64 -16.59 -23.99
C LEU A 14 51.52 -16.95 -22.97
N ALA A 15 51.88 -17.17 -21.71
CA ALA A 15 50.87 -17.45 -20.67
C ALA A 15 50.28 -16.18 -20.00
N GLY A 16 50.92 -15.02 -20.20
CA GLY A 16 50.46 -13.74 -19.58
C GLY A 16 49.40 -12.98 -20.40
N VAL A 17 49.18 -13.31 -21.64
CA VAL A 17 48.27 -12.57 -22.55
C VAL A 17 46.85 -13.18 -22.60
N VAL A 18 46.69 -14.43 -22.18
CA VAL A 18 45.36 -15.11 -22.23
C VAL A 18 44.53 -14.87 -20.97
N VAL A 19 45.10 -14.37 -19.87
CA VAL A 19 44.35 -14.09 -18.63
C VAL A 19 43.80 -12.64 -18.55
N ALA A 20 44.29 -11.74 -19.40
CA ALA A 20 43.87 -10.33 -19.39
C ALA A 20 42.62 -10.01 -20.26
N LEU A 21 42.03 -11.01 -20.93
CA LEU A 21 40.91 -10.82 -21.88
C LEU A 21 39.57 -11.41 -21.43
N ARG A 22 39.39 -11.71 -20.13
CA ARG A 22 38.10 -12.16 -19.59
C ARG A 22 37.57 -11.31 -18.42
N LEU A 23 37.91 -10.04 -18.35
CA LEU A 23 37.36 -9.07 -17.42
C LEU A 23 36.75 -7.84 -18.13
N SER A 24 36.36 -7.98 -19.37
CA SER A 24 35.33 -7.09 -19.93
C SER A 24 33.99 -7.72 -19.54
N GLY A 25 33.49 -7.40 -18.32
CA GLY A 25 32.06 -7.41 -18.08
C GLY A 25 31.47 -6.61 -19.23
N ALA A 26 30.67 -7.23 -20.08
CA ALA A 26 29.89 -6.52 -21.07
C ALA A 26 29.12 -5.46 -20.26
N ALA A 27 29.44 -4.18 -20.47
CA ALA A 27 28.58 -3.12 -19.97
C ALA A 27 27.22 -3.39 -20.63
N GLU A 28 26.21 -3.75 -19.82
CA GLU A 28 24.86 -3.91 -20.33
C GLU A 28 24.51 -2.65 -21.10
N ALA A 29 24.14 -2.79 -22.35
CA ALA A 29 23.72 -1.68 -23.17
C ALA A 29 22.49 -1.06 -22.48
N ARG A 30 22.53 0.25 -22.25
CA ARG A 30 21.42 0.98 -21.64
C ARG A 30 20.82 1.88 -22.69
N VAL A 31 19.53 1.71 -22.94
CA VAL A 31 18.77 2.57 -23.85
C VAL A 31 18.19 3.72 -23.03
N LEU A 32 18.45 4.94 -23.43
CA LEU A 32 17.86 6.15 -22.84
C LEU A 32 16.89 6.76 -23.85
N LEU A 33 15.62 6.77 -23.50
CA LEU A 33 14.54 7.42 -24.24
C LEU A 33 14.01 8.62 -23.44
N THR A 34 13.60 9.68 -24.08
CA THR A 34 12.94 10.79 -23.41
C THR A 34 11.58 11.07 -24.04
N LEU A 35 10.64 11.64 -23.30
CA LEU A 35 9.34 12.01 -23.87
C LEU A 35 9.49 13.03 -25.00
N ASP A 36 10.50 13.89 -24.92
CA ASP A 36 10.80 14.91 -25.93
C ASP A 36 11.16 14.28 -27.29
N ASP A 37 11.82 13.10 -27.29
CA ASP A 37 12.18 12.38 -28.52
C ASP A 37 10.95 11.87 -29.29
N PHE A 38 9.81 11.76 -28.59
CA PHE A 38 8.52 11.34 -29.14
C PHE A 38 7.55 12.50 -29.38
N GLY A 39 8.07 13.73 -29.33
CA GLY A 39 7.33 14.93 -29.68
C GLY A 39 6.48 15.53 -28.54
N ALA A 40 6.74 15.15 -27.29
CA ALA A 40 6.10 15.80 -26.15
C ALA A 40 6.54 17.27 -26.05
N VAL A 41 5.58 18.15 -25.76
CA VAL A 41 5.81 19.60 -25.61
C VAL A 41 6.26 19.92 -24.19
N GLY A 42 5.58 19.39 -23.19
CA GLY A 42 5.92 19.57 -21.79
C GLY A 42 5.69 21.00 -21.27
N ASP A 43 4.74 21.73 -21.82
CA ASP A 43 4.38 23.10 -21.44
C ASP A 43 3.25 23.17 -20.39
N GLY A 44 2.69 22.04 -20.01
CA GLY A 44 1.58 21.92 -19.07
C GLY A 44 0.20 22.20 -19.66
N ILE A 45 0.09 22.35 -20.98
CA ILE A 45 -1.14 22.67 -21.70
C ILE A 45 -1.39 21.67 -22.83
N ALA A 46 -0.35 21.35 -23.60
CA ALA A 46 -0.44 20.40 -24.71
C ALA A 46 -0.76 18.99 -24.20
N ASN A 47 -1.49 18.24 -25.01
CA ASN A 47 -1.75 16.82 -24.73
C ASN A 47 -0.54 15.98 -25.13
N ASP A 48 0.26 15.58 -24.16
CA ASP A 48 1.47 14.78 -24.37
C ASP A 48 1.22 13.26 -24.24
N THR A 49 -0.04 12.82 -24.16
CA THR A 49 -0.40 11.41 -23.93
C THR A 49 0.14 10.48 -25.01
N GLN A 50 0.03 10.88 -26.30
CA GLN A 50 0.51 10.03 -27.39
C GLN A 50 2.03 9.86 -27.36
N ALA A 51 2.76 10.93 -27.02
CA ALA A 51 4.21 10.86 -26.85
C ALA A 51 4.62 9.88 -25.73
N LEU A 52 3.89 9.87 -24.61
CA LEU A 52 4.10 8.88 -23.53
C LEU A 52 3.80 7.45 -24.00
N VAL A 53 2.73 7.24 -24.76
CA VAL A 53 2.36 5.92 -25.30
C VAL A 53 3.43 5.40 -26.26
N ASP A 54 3.89 6.27 -27.18
CA ASP A 54 4.90 5.88 -28.17
C ASP A 54 6.25 5.60 -27.51
N ALA A 55 6.64 6.42 -26.53
CA ALA A 55 7.84 6.21 -25.73
C ALA A 55 7.78 4.91 -24.90
N TRP A 56 6.62 4.63 -24.29
CA TRP A 56 6.39 3.38 -23.57
C TRP A 56 6.49 2.16 -24.49
N ASN A 57 5.82 2.20 -25.64
CA ASN A 57 5.86 1.10 -26.61
C ASN A 57 7.28 0.81 -27.11
N ALA A 58 8.06 1.87 -27.35
CA ALA A 58 9.46 1.74 -27.73
C ALA A 58 10.27 1.10 -26.58
N ALA A 59 10.12 1.60 -25.35
CA ALA A 59 10.80 1.04 -24.18
C ALA A 59 10.41 -0.43 -23.95
N CYS A 60 9.13 -0.75 -23.96
CA CYS A 60 8.60 -2.09 -23.71
C CYS A 60 8.96 -3.11 -24.81
N GLY A 61 9.25 -2.63 -26.03
CA GLY A 61 9.68 -3.45 -27.17
C GLY A 61 11.18 -3.69 -27.27
N THR A 62 12.00 -3.13 -26.40
CA THR A 62 13.47 -3.22 -26.42
C THR A 62 13.94 -4.42 -25.58
N ASP A 63 14.96 -5.13 -26.07
CA ASP A 63 15.57 -6.28 -25.38
C ASP A 63 16.73 -5.87 -24.44
N ASP A 64 16.88 -4.58 -24.15
CA ASP A 64 17.90 -4.01 -23.27
C ASP A 64 17.24 -3.20 -22.15
N ASN A 65 17.90 -3.13 -20.99
CA ASN A 65 17.48 -2.26 -19.87
C ASN A 65 17.20 -0.84 -20.33
N THR A 66 15.94 -0.40 -20.25
CA THR A 66 15.53 0.88 -20.82
C THR A 66 15.21 1.90 -19.73
N TYR A 67 15.81 3.09 -19.87
CA TYR A 67 15.46 4.28 -19.10
C TYR A 67 14.53 5.15 -19.92
N LEU A 68 13.29 5.30 -19.49
CA LEU A 68 12.32 6.24 -20.06
C LEU A 68 12.24 7.46 -19.17
N ASN A 69 12.73 8.61 -19.65
CA ASN A 69 12.84 9.82 -18.88
C ASN A 69 11.71 10.80 -19.17
N VAL A 70 11.12 11.36 -18.10
CA VAL A 70 10.26 12.54 -18.10
C VAL A 70 11.13 13.72 -17.64
N PRO A 71 11.61 14.57 -18.54
CA PRO A 71 12.61 15.60 -18.26
C PRO A 71 12.22 16.60 -17.16
N ALA A 72 13.21 16.99 -16.34
CA ALA A 72 13.05 18.01 -15.32
C ALA A 72 12.75 19.40 -15.92
N GLY A 73 12.05 20.24 -15.16
CA GLY A 73 11.72 21.61 -15.55
C GLY A 73 10.56 21.72 -16.54
N LYS A 74 9.93 20.63 -16.91
CA LYS A 74 8.77 20.56 -17.80
C LYS A 74 7.56 19.97 -17.08
N SER A 75 6.36 20.24 -17.61
CA SER A 75 5.09 19.68 -17.12
C SER A 75 4.32 19.06 -18.28
N TYR A 76 4.16 17.75 -18.25
CA TYR A 76 3.49 16.98 -19.30
C TYR A 76 2.05 16.71 -18.92
N GLN A 77 1.10 17.21 -19.70
CA GLN A 77 -0.31 16.95 -19.47
C GLN A 77 -0.71 15.64 -20.13
N ILE A 78 -1.09 14.66 -19.31
CA ILE A 78 -1.41 13.30 -19.73
C ILE A 78 -2.89 13.01 -19.44
N TRP A 79 -3.62 12.57 -20.45
CA TRP A 79 -4.98 12.06 -20.33
C TRP A 79 -4.96 10.60 -19.82
N PRO A 80 -6.12 10.02 -19.46
CA PRO A 80 -6.19 8.62 -19.06
C PRO A 80 -5.49 7.70 -20.07
N VAL A 81 -4.53 6.91 -19.55
CA VAL A 81 -3.68 6.07 -20.38
C VAL A 81 -3.42 4.73 -19.72
N THR A 82 -3.35 3.67 -20.52
CA THR A 82 -2.88 2.35 -20.10
C THR A 82 -1.54 2.04 -20.75
N LEU A 83 -0.54 1.81 -19.91
CA LEU A 83 0.80 1.37 -20.27
C LEU A 83 0.89 -0.12 -19.96
N ALA A 84 0.68 -0.95 -20.98
CA ALA A 84 0.55 -2.38 -20.81
C ALA A 84 1.86 -3.12 -21.08
N GLY A 85 2.03 -4.25 -20.36
CA GLY A 85 3.00 -5.29 -20.66
C GLY A 85 2.38 -6.42 -21.53
N PRO A 86 3.09 -7.55 -21.68
CA PRO A 86 4.41 -7.78 -21.12
C PRO A 86 5.50 -7.01 -21.86
N CYS A 87 6.47 -6.49 -21.12
CA CYS A 87 7.67 -5.89 -21.71
C CYS A 87 8.77 -6.92 -21.86
N ARG A 88 9.75 -6.64 -22.73
CA ARG A 88 10.83 -7.60 -23.05
C ARG A 88 11.91 -7.63 -21.99
N ASP A 89 12.16 -6.49 -21.34
CA ASP A 89 13.16 -6.35 -20.29
C ASP A 89 12.73 -5.29 -19.26
N GLU A 90 13.58 -5.03 -18.25
CA GLU A 90 13.35 -4.04 -17.18
C GLU A 90 13.17 -2.63 -17.75
N ILE A 91 12.15 -1.92 -17.26
CA ILE A 91 11.92 -0.52 -17.56
C ILE A 91 12.12 0.34 -16.31
N LYS A 92 12.93 1.38 -16.45
CA LYS A 92 13.12 2.43 -15.44
C LYS A 92 12.49 3.73 -15.92
N LEU A 93 11.26 4.00 -15.46
CA LEU A 93 10.57 5.26 -15.73
C LEU A 93 11.07 6.33 -14.75
N LEU A 94 11.87 7.28 -15.27
CA LEU A 94 12.45 8.36 -14.49
C LEU A 94 11.60 9.63 -14.61
N ILE A 95 10.78 9.91 -13.62
CA ILE A 95 9.95 11.12 -13.58
C ILE A 95 10.74 12.21 -12.83
N SER A 96 11.47 13.03 -13.57
CA SER A 96 12.21 14.16 -13.02
C SER A 96 11.45 15.49 -13.17
N GLY A 97 10.56 15.59 -14.13
CA GLY A 97 9.60 16.67 -14.33
C GLY A 97 8.25 16.42 -13.68
N ASN A 98 7.21 17.06 -14.18
CA ASN A 98 5.86 16.92 -13.68
C ASN A 98 4.99 16.17 -14.69
N ILE A 99 4.22 15.22 -14.21
CA ILE A 99 3.08 14.62 -14.93
C ILE A 99 1.81 15.19 -14.30
N ILE A 100 0.96 15.82 -15.11
CA ILE A 100 -0.25 16.48 -14.63
C ILE A 100 -1.48 15.97 -15.35
N ALA A 101 -2.58 15.80 -14.60
CA ALA A 101 -3.87 15.40 -15.17
C ALA A 101 -4.60 16.58 -15.83
N PRO A 102 -5.55 16.33 -16.75
CA PRO A 102 -6.54 17.33 -17.15
C PRO A 102 -7.32 17.83 -15.93
N GLU A 103 -7.64 19.11 -15.90
CA GLU A 103 -8.24 19.75 -14.72
C GLU A 103 -9.74 19.42 -14.57
N SER A 104 -10.45 19.39 -15.70
CA SER A 104 -11.90 19.18 -15.69
C SER A 104 -12.28 17.70 -15.88
N PRO A 105 -13.20 17.15 -15.05
CA PRO A 105 -13.80 15.83 -15.30
C PRO A 105 -14.43 15.68 -16.70
N ASP A 106 -14.90 16.78 -17.27
CA ASP A 106 -15.51 16.79 -18.60
C ASP A 106 -14.48 16.50 -19.72
N GLU A 107 -13.21 16.74 -19.48
CA GLU A 107 -12.13 16.44 -20.44
C GLU A 107 -11.79 14.95 -20.48
N TRP A 108 -12.21 14.17 -19.47
CA TRP A 108 -11.96 12.73 -19.38
C TRP A 108 -12.90 11.87 -20.25
N ARG A 109 -13.66 12.47 -21.15
CA ARG A 109 -14.63 11.78 -22.02
C ARG A 109 -13.89 10.88 -23.02
N GLY A 110 -14.27 9.60 -23.08
CA GLY A 110 -13.82 8.65 -24.10
C GLY A 110 -12.72 7.67 -23.70
N GLY A 111 -12.17 7.75 -22.46
CA GLY A 111 -11.20 6.80 -21.92
C GLY A 111 -11.73 5.97 -20.74
N ASP A 112 -10.86 5.23 -20.08
CA ASP A 112 -11.17 4.60 -18.80
C ASP A 112 -11.32 5.68 -17.71
N GLN A 113 -12.54 6.05 -17.41
CA GLN A 113 -12.86 7.10 -16.44
C GLN A 113 -12.52 6.70 -14.99
N GLY A 114 -12.21 5.43 -14.73
CA GLY A 114 -11.86 4.93 -13.40
C GLY A 114 -10.36 4.92 -13.09
N ARG A 115 -9.50 5.23 -14.06
CA ARG A 115 -8.04 5.17 -13.94
C ARG A 115 -7.37 6.26 -14.76
N TRP A 116 -6.31 6.87 -14.23
CA TRP A 116 -5.53 7.88 -14.94
C TRP A 116 -4.26 7.28 -15.55
N LEU A 117 -3.19 7.11 -14.75
CA LEU A 117 -1.97 6.45 -15.19
C LEU A 117 -2.05 4.97 -14.80
N HIS A 118 -2.31 4.10 -15.75
CA HIS A 118 -2.56 2.69 -15.48
C HIS A 118 -1.49 1.80 -16.11
N PHE A 119 -0.78 1.05 -15.27
CA PHE A 119 0.17 0.01 -15.68
C PHE A 119 -0.50 -1.35 -15.52
N SER A 120 -0.46 -2.18 -16.55
CA SER A 120 -1.16 -3.48 -16.54
C SER A 120 -0.28 -4.60 -17.08
N GLY A 121 -0.10 -5.66 -16.27
CA GLY A 121 0.64 -6.85 -16.68
C GLY A 121 2.12 -6.59 -16.98
N VAL A 122 2.75 -5.68 -16.22
CA VAL A 122 4.16 -5.32 -16.37
C VAL A 122 4.96 -6.00 -15.28
N SER A 123 6.12 -6.56 -15.64
CA SER A 123 7.12 -7.08 -14.71
C SER A 123 8.40 -6.24 -14.77
N ASP A 124 9.16 -6.22 -13.66
CA ASP A 124 10.45 -5.54 -13.56
C ASP A 124 10.38 -4.04 -13.93
N LEU A 125 9.48 -3.31 -13.24
CA LEU A 125 9.25 -1.88 -13.48
C LEU A 125 9.71 -1.05 -12.28
N ALA A 126 10.62 -0.11 -12.50
CA ALA A 126 10.99 0.91 -11.52
C ALA A 126 10.47 2.29 -11.94
N VAL A 127 9.70 2.94 -11.08
CA VAL A 127 9.22 4.33 -11.28
C VAL A 127 9.86 5.22 -10.22
N SER A 128 10.67 6.19 -10.65
CA SER A 128 11.44 7.03 -9.73
C SER A 128 11.76 8.41 -10.34
N GLY A 129 12.61 9.24 -9.71
CA GLY A 129 13.16 10.44 -10.36
C GLY A 129 12.98 11.75 -9.60
N GLY A 130 12.25 11.78 -8.50
CA GLY A 130 12.07 12.97 -7.65
C GLY A 130 11.06 13.99 -8.16
N GLY A 131 10.37 13.70 -9.27
CA GLY A 131 9.36 14.57 -9.88
C GLY A 131 7.99 14.47 -9.21
N ILE A 132 7.02 15.12 -9.84
CA ILE A 132 5.66 15.29 -9.31
C ILE A 132 4.64 14.61 -10.24
N ILE A 133 3.72 13.88 -9.64
CA ILE A 133 2.47 13.42 -10.29
C ILE A 133 1.31 14.17 -9.63
N ASP A 134 0.69 15.09 -10.35
CA ASP A 134 -0.41 15.93 -9.87
C ASP A 134 -1.73 15.56 -10.55
N GLY A 135 -2.62 14.98 -9.76
CA GLY A 135 -3.93 14.52 -10.23
C GLY A 135 -4.94 15.64 -10.47
N ARG A 136 -4.69 16.88 -10.01
CA ARG A 136 -5.62 18.04 -10.15
C ARG A 136 -7.06 17.69 -9.74
N GLY A 137 -7.23 16.98 -8.60
CA GLY A 137 -8.48 16.38 -8.16
C GLY A 137 -9.56 17.34 -7.65
N GLN A 138 -9.30 18.65 -7.58
CA GLN A 138 -10.16 19.65 -6.93
C GLN A 138 -11.60 19.65 -7.46
N GLN A 139 -11.78 19.54 -8.78
CA GLN A 139 -13.12 19.51 -9.37
C GLN A 139 -13.85 18.18 -9.09
N TRP A 140 -13.13 17.07 -9.01
CA TRP A 140 -13.69 15.78 -8.63
C TRP A 140 -14.20 15.79 -7.18
N TRP A 141 -13.45 16.41 -6.26
CA TRP A 141 -13.87 16.54 -4.87
C TRP A 141 -15.09 17.44 -4.73
N ALA A 142 -15.13 18.57 -5.46
CA ALA A 142 -16.28 19.45 -5.47
C ALA A 142 -17.56 18.76 -6.00
N LEU A 143 -17.43 17.90 -7.02
CA LEU A 143 -18.55 17.08 -7.50
C LEU A 143 -19.03 16.09 -6.45
N ALA A 144 -18.11 15.44 -5.72
CA ALA A 144 -18.45 14.52 -4.65
C ALA A 144 -19.15 15.20 -3.47
N GLU A 145 -18.70 16.39 -3.08
CA GLU A 145 -19.31 17.18 -2.00
C GLU A 145 -20.70 17.70 -2.34
N ASN A 146 -20.93 18.10 -3.59
CA ASN A 146 -22.20 18.66 -4.05
C ASN A 146 -23.24 17.62 -4.47
N SER A 147 -22.87 16.34 -4.54
CA SER A 147 -23.78 15.25 -4.91
C SER A 147 -24.62 14.79 -3.73
N THR A 148 -25.90 14.52 -3.95
CA THR A 148 -26.80 13.87 -2.98
C THR A 148 -26.34 12.45 -2.63
N SER A 149 -25.54 11.82 -3.50
CA SER A 149 -24.86 10.54 -3.29
C SER A 149 -23.34 10.73 -3.25
N GLY A 150 -22.86 11.66 -2.42
CA GLY A 150 -21.45 12.06 -2.36
C GLY A 150 -20.45 10.91 -2.32
N GLN A 151 -20.81 9.82 -1.66
CA GLN A 151 -19.97 8.61 -1.59
C GLN A 151 -19.87 7.88 -2.95
N GLU A 152 -20.95 7.83 -3.72
CA GLU A 152 -20.96 7.23 -5.08
C GLU A 152 -20.20 8.11 -6.07
N ALA A 153 -20.38 9.43 -5.99
CA ALA A 153 -19.64 10.38 -6.82
C ALA A 153 -18.14 10.34 -6.54
N ALA A 154 -17.74 10.26 -5.26
CA ALA A 154 -16.35 10.06 -4.89
C ALA A 154 -15.81 8.71 -5.40
N ALA A 155 -16.63 7.65 -5.37
CA ALA A 155 -16.23 6.33 -5.87
C ALA A 155 -16.08 6.28 -7.40
N ALA A 156 -16.70 7.18 -8.14
CA ALA A 156 -16.58 7.29 -9.59
C ALA A 156 -15.32 8.01 -10.05
N ALA A 157 -14.65 8.77 -9.17
CA ALA A 157 -13.42 9.47 -9.52
C ALA A 157 -12.27 8.48 -9.83
N PRO A 158 -11.35 8.82 -10.76
CA PRO A 158 -10.29 7.91 -11.16
C PRO A 158 -9.20 7.72 -10.10
N LYS A 159 -8.56 6.56 -10.12
CA LYS A 159 -7.29 6.29 -9.43
C LYS A 159 -6.16 6.98 -10.17
N ALA A 160 -5.24 7.62 -9.45
CA ALA A 160 -4.16 8.36 -10.11
C ALA A 160 -3.08 7.44 -10.69
N LEU A 161 -2.26 6.83 -9.88
CA LEU A 161 -1.22 5.90 -10.32
C LEU A 161 -1.64 4.48 -9.93
N HIS A 162 -1.95 3.65 -10.92
CA HIS A 162 -2.52 2.32 -10.69
C HIS A 162 -1.72 1.24 -11.41
N PHE A 163 -1.22 0.28 -10.64
CA PHE A 163 -0.58 -0.95 -11.11
C PHE A 163 -1.56 -2.11 -10.92
N ALA A 164 -1.80 -2.87 -11.99
CA ALA A 164 -2.68 -4.04 -11.95
C ALA A 164 -2.00 -5.25 -12.60
N ASP A 165 -2.06 -6.41 -11.91
CA ASP A 165 -1.48 -7.66 -12.39
C ASP A 165 0.02 -7.52 -12.74
N CYS A 166 0.76 -6.72 -11.94
CA CYS A 166 2.18 -6.43 -12.11
C CYS A 166 3.03 -7.22 -11.11
N GLN A 167 4.28 -7.48 -11.48
CA GLN A 167 5.25 -8.18 -10.65
C GLN A 167 6.58 -7.40 -10.60
N ASP A 168 7.29 -7.46 -9.45
CA ASP A 168 8.58 -6.81 -9.24
C ASP A 168 8.54 -5.30 -9.61
N VAL A 169 7.65 -4.57 -8.87
CA VAL A 169 7.41 -3.13 -9.08
C VAL A 169 8.03 -2.31 -7.97
N ALA A 170 8.84 -1.32 -8.33
CA ALA A 170 9.40 -0.35 -7.39
C ALA A 170 8.91 1.08 -7.71
N VAL A 171 8.36 1.79 -6.73
CA VAL A 171 7.96 3.20 -6.85
C VAL A 171 8.70 4.01 -5.78
N ASN A 172 9.65 4.84 -6.19
CA ASN A 172 10.58 5.46 -5.24
C ASN A 172 10.76 6.97 -5.47
N GLY A 173 10.81 7.73 -4.36
CA GLY A 173 11.27 9.12 -4.33
C GLY A 173 10.38 10.10 -5.10
N LEU A 174 9.10 9.86 -5.25
CA LEU A 174 8.16 10.69 -5.97
C LEU A 174 7.27 11.52 -5.04
N THR A 175 6.79 12.66 -5.55
CA THR A 175 5.69 13.40 -4.94
C THR A 175 4.40 13.09 -5.71
N LEU A 176 3.41 12.50 -5.03
CA LEU A 176 2.07 12.26 -5.56
C LEU A 176 1.13 13.26 -4.89
N GLN A 177 0.46 14.12 -5.67
CA GLN A 177 -0.38 15.13 -5.07
C GLN A 177 -1.73 15.26 -5.76
N ASN A 178 -2.72 15.74 -4.99
CA ASN A 178 -4.05 16.11 -5.47
C ASN A 178 -4.70 15.03 -6.34
N SER A 179 -4.56 13.77 -5.97
CA SER A 179 -5.24 12.69 -6.69
C SER A 179 -6.75 12.91 -6.72
N GLN A 180 -7.38 12.52 -7.79
CA GLN A 180 -8.84 12.56 -7.93
C GLN A 180 -9.52 11.68 -6.88
N ARG A 181 -8.89 10.51 -6.57
CA ARG A 181 -9.29 9.57 -5.52
C ARG A 181 -8.05 8.95 -4.87
N GLU A 182 -7.74 7.68 -5.09
CA GLU A 182 -6.52 7.08 -4.56
C GLU A 182 -5.28 7.55 -5.33
N HIS A 183 -4.17 7.85 -4.60
CA HIS A 183 -2.92 8.31 -5.20
C HIS A 183 -2.13 7.17 -5.83
N LEU A 184 -1.89 6.08 -5.07
CA LEU A 184 -1.10 4.94 -5.51
C LEU A 184 -1.88 3.66 -5.22
N VAL A 185 -2.10 2.85 -6.24
CA VAL A 185 -2.91 1.63 -6.13
C VAL A 185 -2.17 0.45 -6.72
N PHE A 186 -2.09 -0.64 -5.94
CA PHE A 186 -1.60 -1.93 -6.41
C PHE A 186 -2.73 -2.95 -6.33
N THR A 187 -3.10 -3.54 -7.46
CA THR A 187 -4.17 -4.53 -7.55
C THR A 187 -3.63 -5.84 -8.12
N ARG A 188 -3.67 -6.91 -7.35
CA ARG A 188 -3.14 -8.24 -7.72
C ARG A 188 -1.68 -8.18 -8.16
N CYS A 189 -0.88 -7.36 -7.46
CA CYS A 189 0.55 -7.26 -7.69
C CYS A 189 1.32 -8.14 -6.71
N SER A 190 2.54 -8.50 -7.10
CA SER A 190 3.48 -9.25 -6.25
C SER A 190 4.87 -8.62 -6.27
N SER A 191 5.61 -8.73 -5.16
CA SER A 191 6.95 -8.14 -5.02
C SER A 191 6.93 -6.64 -5.32
N VAL A 192 6.28 -5.88 -4.42
CA VAL A 192 6.10 -4.42 -4.59
C VAL A 192 6.92 -3.68 -3.54
N GLU A 193 7.64 -2.66 -3.96
CA GLU A 193 8.30 -1.69 -3.09
C GLU A 193 7.79 -0.28 -3.38
N ALA A 194 7.36 0.45 -2.34
CA ALA A 194 6.97 1.84 -2.42
C ALA A 194 7.69 2.60 -1.31
N ASN A 195 8.67 3.43 -1.65
CA ASN A 195 9.58 4.01 -0.66
C ASN A 195 9.86 5.49 -0.94
N TYR A 196 10.11 6.26 0.14
CA TYR A 196 10.49 7.67 0.07
C TYR A 196 9.47 8.53 -0.69
N LEU A 197 8.18 8.19 -0.57
CA LEU A 197 7.10 8.92 -1.21
C LEU A 197 6.62 10.07 -0.34
N ARG A 198 6.26 11.16 -1.00
CA ARG A 198 5.48 12.24 -0.42
C ARG A 198 4.10 12.28 -1.07
N VAL A 199 3.07 11.91 -0.32
CA VAL A 199 1.70 11.81 -0.83
C VAL A 199 0.82 12.85 -0.13
N THR A 200 0.27 13.79 -0.90
CA THR A 200 -0.43 14.93 -0.32
C THR A 200 -1.72 15.28 -1.06
N SER A 201 -2.79 15.49 -0.29
CA SER A 201 -4.04 16.14 -0.70
C SER A 201 -4.62 16.89 0.51
N PRO A 202 -5.49 17.86 0.31
CA PRO A 202 -6.18 18.53 1.42
C PRO A 202 -6.92 17.54 2.34
N GLU A 203 -7.05 17.88 3.61
CA GLU A 203 -7.79 17.06 4.60
C GLU A 203 -9.26 16.81 4.17
N HIS A 204 -9.85 17.79 3.48
CA HIS A 204 -11.23 17.71 2.97
C HIS A 204 -11.26 17.31 1.48
N SER A 205 -10.55 16.26 1.11
CA SER A 205 -10.57 15.69 -0.24
C SER A 205 -11.17 14.28 -0.20
N PRO A 206 -12.45 14.10 -0.58
CA PRO A 206 -13.15 12.82 -0.43
C PRO A 206 -12.47 11.69 -1.21
N GLY A 207 -12.26 10.55 -0.55
CA GLY A 207 -11.74 9.34 -1.17
C GLY A 207 -10.25 9.33 -1.50
N THR A 208 -9.50 10.39 -1.18
CA THR A 208 -8.06 10.45 -1.44
C THR A 208 -7.28 9.57 -0.47
N VAL A 209 -7.12 8.31 -0.83
CA VAL A 209 -6.26 7.35 -0.12
C VAL A 209 -4.82 7.51 -0.59
N GLY A 210 -3.86 7.42 0.33
CA GLY A 210 -2.43 7.50 -0.02
C GLY A 210 -1.98 6.28 -0.82
N VAL A 211 -1.93 5.12 -0.20
CA VAL A 211 -1.64 3.83 -0.85
C VAL A 211 -2.80 2.87 -0.63
N LEU A 212 -3.32 2.29 -1.69
CA LEU A 212 -4.32 1.23 -1.65
C LEU A 212 -3.74 -0.08 -2.17
N LEU A 213 -3.70 -1.09 -1.31
CA LEU A 213 -3.30 -2.45 -1.66
C LEU A 213 -4.56 -3.33 -1.81
N VAL A 214 -4.75 -3.92 -2.98
CA VAL A 214 -5.89 -4.79 -3.27
C VAL A 214 -5.39 -6.16 -3.73
N SER A 215 -5.61 -7.18 -2.91
CA SER A 215 -5.27 -8.57 -3.25
C SER A 215 -3.82 -8.75 -3.74
N SER A 216 -2.87 -8.06 -3.08
CA SER A 216 -1.45 -8.06 -3.44
C SER A 216 -0.61 -8.77 -2.39
N THR A 217 0.55 -9.29 -2.79
CA THR A 217 1.42 -10.09 -1.92
C THR A 217 2.87 -9.61 -1.98
N ASN A 218 3.62 -9.81 -0.88
CA ASN A 218 4.99 -9.37 -0.73
C ASN A 218 5.14 -7.87 -1.06
N VAL A 219 4.51 -7.03 -0.22
CA VAL A 219 4.45 -5.58 -0.44
C VAL A 219 5.16 -4.85 0.69
N HIS A 220 6.12 -4.01 0.34
CA HIS A 220 6.84 -3.16 1.27
C HIS A 220 6.53 -1.67 0.98
N VAL A 221 6.05 -0.94 2.01
CA VAL A 221 5.80 0.50 1.94
C VAL A 221 6.59 1.14 3.08
N MET A 222 7.61 1.93 2.76
CA MET A 222 8.61 2.34 3.75
C MET A 222 9.09 3.78 3.55
N ASP A 223 9.37 4.45 4.69
CA ASP A 223 9.97 5.80 4.71
C ASP A 223 9.11 6.87 4.00
N ASP A 224 7.78 6.80 4.17
CA ASP A 224 6.82 7.60 3.44
C ASP A 224 6.11 8.64 4.30
N LEU A 225 5.71 9.74 3.66
CA LEU A 225 4.95 10.84 4.27
C LEU A 225 3.58 10.96 3.62
N PHE A 226 2.52 10.81 4.42
CA PHE A 226 1.13 10.92 3.97
C PHE A 226 0.39 12.05 4.66
N SER A 227 -0.29 12.88 3.87
CA SER A 227 -1.23 13.91 4.30
C SER A 227 -2.39 13.91 3.30
N VAL A 228 -3.51 13.26 3.63
CA VAL A 228 -4.60 12.96 2.67
C VAL A 228 -5.98 13.09 3.34
N GLY A 229 -7.04 13.15 2.56
CA GLY A 229 -8.40 13.22 3.08
C GLY A 229 -8.99 11.86 3.49
N GLY A 230 -8.37 10.76 3.06
CA GLY A 230 -8.77 9.37 3.37
C GLY A 230 -7.74 8.62 4.22
N ASP A 231 -7.68 7.29 4.06
CA ASP A 231 -6.68 6.46 4.73
C ASP A 231 -5.28 6.75 4.15
N CYS A 232 -4.25 6.86 5.01
CA CYS A 232 -2.87 6.96 4.54
C CYS A 232 -2.46 5.69 3.79
N VAL A 233 -2.76 4.53 4.37
CA VAL A 233 -2.62 3.22 3.70
C VAL A 233 -3.87 2.39 3.99
N SER A 234 -4.40 1.76 2.95
CA SER A 234 -5.54 0.85 3.04
C SER A 234 -5.19 -0.51 2.42
N ILE A 235 -5.43 -1.60 3.15
CA ILE A 235 -5.13 -2.97 2.74
C ILE A 235 -6.45 -3.72 2.61
N VAL A 236 -6.81 -4.15 1.40
CA VAL A 236 -8.12 -4.72 1.08
C VAL A 236 -7.98 -6.03 0.30
N GLY A 237 -8.93 -6.93 0.48
CA GLY A 237 -8.95 -8.19 -0.27
C GLY A 237 -7.96 -9.23 0.27
N ASN A 238 -7.39 -10.01 -0.64
CA ASN A 238 -6.47 -11.11 -0.32
C ASN A 238 -5.02 -10.61 -0.29
N CYS A 239 -4.62 -9.90 0.78
CA CYS A 239 -3.26 -9.43 0.95
C CYS A 239 -2.48 -10.30 1.94
N THR A 240 -1.24 -10.64 1.59
CA THR A 240 -0.33 -11.39 2.46
C THR A 240 1.10 -10.88 2.34
N ASP A 241 1.88 -11.06 3.41
CA ASP A 241 3.27 -10.61 3.48
C ASP A 241 3.41 -9.10 3.18
N VAL A 242 2.67 -8.28 3.95
CA VAL A 242 2.69 -6.81 3.82
C VAL A 242 3.50 -6.21 4.96
N ARG A 243 4.46 -5.37 4.65
CA ARG A 243 5.23 -4.61 5.61
C ARG A 243 5.11 -3.12 5.38
N LEU A 244 4.63 -2.40 6.41
CA LEU A 244 4.63 -0.95 6.47
C LEU A 244 5.64 -0.51 7.54
N ARG A 245 6.58 0.36 7.20
CA ARG A 245 7.61 0.78 8.14
C ARG A 245 7.99 2.25 7.96
N ALA A 246 8.31 2.93 9.06
CA ALA A 246 8.76 4.33 9.06
C ALA A 246 7.78 5.27 8.34
N ILE A 247 6.48 5.11 8.63
CA ILE A 247 5.40 5.88 8.03
C ILE A 247 5.05 7.08 8.91
N SER A 248 4.97 8.26 8.31
CA SER A 248 4.34 9.44 8.89
C SER A 248 2.97 9.67 8.24
N CYS A 249 1.91 9.61 9.03
CA CYS A 249 0.53 9.66 8.55
C CYS A 249 -0.23 10.79 9.27
N GLY A 250 -0.76 11.72 8.48
CA GLY A 250 -1.67 12.75 8.99
C GLY A 250 -1.44 14.16 8.43
N PRO A 251 -2.52 14.95 8.33
CA PRO A 251 -3.91 14.57 8.60
C PRO A 251 -4.47 13.48 7.70
N GLY A 252 -5.62 12.87 8.07
CA GLY A 252 -6.29 11.83 7.30
C GLY A 252 -7.09 10.86 8.15
N HIS A 253 -7.30 9.65 7.63
CA HIS A 253 -8.05 8.62 8.33
C HIS A 253 -7.17 7.55 9.01
N GLY A 254 -5.83 7.67 8.99
CA GLY A 254 -4.94 6.68 9.58
C GLY A 254 -4.66 5.49 8.65
N ILE A 255 -4.44 4.30 9.23
CA ILE A 255 -4.08 3.09 8.48
C ILE A 255 -5.13 2.00 8.73
N SER A 256 -5.60 1.36 7.64
CA SER A 256 -6.69 0.40 7.70
C SER A 256 -6.36 -0.93 7.06
N ILE A 257 -6.76 -2.02 7.71
CA ILE A 257 -6.93 -3.34 7.11
C ILE A 257 -8.43 -3.56 6.94
N GLY A 258 -8.91 -3.67 5.70
CA GLY A 258 -10.34 -3.88 5.40
C GLY A 258 -11.01 -2.71 4.64
N GLY A 259 -12.32 -2.75 4.28
CA GLY A 259 -13.41 -3.73 4.63
C GLY A 259 -13.30 -5.12 4.04
N LEU A 260 -12.92 -6.02 4.86
CA LEU A 260 -12.89 -7.41 4.47
C LEU A 260 -14.30 -8.01 4.47
N GLY A 261 -14.57 -8.92 3.55
CA GLY A 261 -15.85 -9.61 3.46
C GLY A 261 -16.99 -8.79 2.85
N GLU A 262 -16.68 -7.69 2.14
CA GLU A 262 -17.68 -6.88 1.46
C GLU A 262 -18.52 -7.73 0.49
N ASN A 263 -19.85 -7.53 0.51
CA ASN A 263 -20.81 -8.28 -0.31
C ASN A 263 -20.73 -9.81 -0.16
N GLY A 264 -20.36 -10.30 1.04
CA GLY A 264 -20.21 -11.73 1.30
C GLY A 264 -18.95 -12.36 0.67
N SER A 265 -17.99 -11.58 0.22
CA SER A 265 -16.76 -12.06 -0.38
C SER A 265 -15.86 -12.78 0.63
N LEU A 266 -15.04 -13.73 0.15
CA LEU A 266 -14.01 -14.40 0.93
C LEU A 266 -12.71 -13.62 0.82
N HIS A 267 -12.31 -12.94 1.91
CA HIS A 267 -11.06 -12.19 1.96
C HIS A 267 -10.10 -12.73 3.03
N LYS A 268 -8.80 -12.73 2.72
CA LYS A 268 -7.74 -13.15 3.64
C LYS A 268 -6.68 -12.06 3.72
N ALA A 269 -6.55 -11.42 4.88
CA ALA A 269 -5.50 -10.46 5.20
C ALA A 269 -4.60 -11.08 6.26
N GLU A 270 -3.42 -11.54 5.87
CA GLU A 270 -2.54 -12.33 6.73
C GLU A 270 -1.08 -11.87 6.65
N LYS A 271 -0.31 -12.08 7.73
CA LYS A 271 1.11 -11.76 7.78
C LYS A 271 1.39 -10.28 7.46
N ILE A 272 0.72 -9.40 8.20
CA ILE A 272 0.84 -7.95 8.02
C ILE A 272 1.61 -7.36 9.20
N LYS A 273 2.73 -6.72 8.93
CA LYS A 273 3.55 -6.05 9.93
C LYS A 273 3.61 -4.54 9.69
N MET A 274 3.28 -3.79 10.72
CA MET A 274 3.34 -2.33 10.73
C MET A 274 4.21 -1.89 11.90
N ASP A 275 5.32 -1.21 11.61
CA ASP A 275 6.25 -0.80 12.66
C ASP A 275 6.85 0.60 12.41
N THR A 276 7.26 1.25 13.51
CA THR A 276 7.96 2.54 13.49
C THR A 276 7.12 3.63 12.81
N MET A 277 5.95 3.95 13.37
CA MET A 277 5.03 4.90 12.75
C MET A 277 4.77 6.11 13.63
N PHE A 278 4.52 7.25 12.97
CA PHE A 278 3.98 8.45 13.60
C PHE A 278 2.64 8.80 12.96
N ILE A 279 1.56 8.77 13.75
CA ILE A 279 0.19 9.04 13.27
C ILE A 279 -0.34 10.27 14.01
N SER A 280 -0.75 11.32 13.30
CA SER A 280 -1.16 12.57 13.93
C SER A 280 -2.36 13.23 13.27
N ASN A 281 -3.26 13.79 14.09
CA ASN A 281 -4.44 14.50 13.63
C ASN A 281 -5.30 13.68 12.66
N THR A 282 -5.48 12.39 12.95
CA THR A 282 -6.24 11.47 12.11
C THR A 282 -7.53 11.01 12.81
N LYS A 283 -8.50 10.60 12.00
CA LYS A 283 -9.77 10.03 12.51
C LYS A 283 -9.54 8.68 13.21
N TYR A 284 -8.66 7.86 12.67
CA TYR A 284 -8.27 6.57 13.22
C TYR A 284 -6.73 6.49 13.31
N GLY A 285 -6.23 5.67 14.23
CA GLY A 285 -4.82 5.29 14.23
C GLY A 285 -4.61 4.06 13.38
N VAL A 286 -4.73 2.88 13.99
CA VAL A 286 -4.69 1.59 13.29
C VAL A 286 -6.04 0.90 13.40
N ARG A 287 -6.58 0.48 12.26
CA ARG A 287 -7.93 -0.05 12.16
C ARG A 287 -7.98 -1.38 11.44
N VAL A 288 -8.76 -2.33 12.01
CA VAL A 288 -9.22 -3.53 11.31
C VAL A 288 -10.73 -3.42 11.13
N LYS A 289 -11.20 -3.51 9.88
CA LYS A 289 -12.60 -3.31 9.52
C LYS A 289 -13.11 -4.47 8.67
N THR A 290 -14.20 -5.11 9.10
CA THR A 290 -14.83 -6.20 8.34
C THR A 290 -16.33 -5.98 8.19
N TYR A 291 -16.89 -6.42 7.08
CA TYR A 291 -18.32 -6.34 6.84
C TYR A 291 -19.06 -7.49 7.54
N GLU A 292 -20.23 -7.14 8.12
CA GLU A 292 -21.17 -8.13 8.64
C GLU A 292 -21.61 -9.07 7.50
N GLY A 293 -21.63 -10.37 7.73
CA GLY A 293 -21.96 -11.37 6.71
C GLY A 293 -20.82 -11.74 5.77
N GLY A 294 -19.63 -11.14 5.92
CA GLY A 294 -18.43 -11.49 5.17
C GLY A 294 -17.84 -12.84 5.55
N CYS A 295 -16.84 -13.30 4.81
CA CYS A 295 -16.05 -14.48 5.14
C CYS A 295 -14.56 -14.23 5.02
N GLY A 296 -13.77 -15.13 5.59
CA GLY A 296 -12.32 -15.10 5.51
C GLY A 296 -11.64 -14.84 6.84
N THR A 297 -10.44 -14.29 6.76
CA THR A 297 -9.59 -14.11 7.94
C THR A 297 -8.82 -12.79 7.91
N ALA A 298 -8.65 -12.18 9.10
CA ALA A 298 -7.62 -11.19 9.38
C ALA A 298 -6.77 -11.72 10.54
N ARG A 299 -5.58 -12.20 10.27
CA ARG A 299 -4.72 -12.84 11.29
C ARG A 299 -3.23 -12.64 11.04
N LYS A 300 -2.43 -12.91 12.08
CA LYS A 300 -0.98 -12.68 12.05
C LYS A 300 -0.69 -11.23 11.67
N VAL A 301 -1.30 -10.30 12.42
CA VAL A 301 -1.13 -8.85 12.23
C VAL A 301 -0.36 -8.30 13.42
N LYS A 302 0.64 -7.50 13.15
CA LYS A 302 1.48 -6.88 14.18
C LYS A 302 1.57 -5.37 13.97
N PHE A 303 1.12 -4.63 14.98
CA PHE A 303 1.28 -3.18 15.09
C PHE A 303 2.31 -2.90 16.17
N ALA A 304 3.46 -2.31 15.84
CA ALA A 304 4.55 -2.12 16.78
C ALA A 304 5.21 -0.74 16.69
N GLN A 305 5.65 -0.20 17.83
CA GLN A 305 6.42 1.05 17.89
C GLN A 305 5.68 2.22 17.19
N ILE A 306 4.45 2.48 17.61
CA ILE A 306 3.60 3.52 17.01
C ILE A 306 3.39 4.65 18.00
N VAL A 307 3.70 5.87 17.57
CA VAL A 307 3.42 7.08 18.31
C VAL A 307 2.22 7.79 17.70
N MET A 308 1.22 8.08 18.52
CA MET A 308 -0.02 8.73 18.11
C MET A 308 -0.19 10.11 18.75
N LYS A 309 -0.54 11.11 17.96
CA LYS A 309 -0.79 12.47 18.47
C LYS A 309 -2.15 12.98 17.99
N ASN A 310 -3.05 13.27 18.95
CA ASN A 310 -4.38 13.82 18.65
C ASN A 310 -5.15 12.95 17.63
N VAL A 311 -5.20 11.62 17.87
CA VAL A 311 -5.93 10.66 17.04
C VAL A 311 -7.31 10.41 17.65
N SER A 312 -8.40 10.47 16.85
CA SER A 312 -9.76 10.34 17.42
C SER A 312 -10.08 8.93 17.91
N ASN A 313 -9.63 7.91 17.20
CA ASN A 313 -9.79 6.49 17.55
C ASN A 313 -8.46 5.75 17.34
N PRO A 314 -7.55 5.77 18.32
CA PRO A 314 -6.20 5.22 18.17
C PRO A 314 -6.13 3.75 17.75
N ILE A 315 -6.86 2.87 18.43
CA ILE A 315 -6.91 1.44 18.13
C ILE A 315 -8.35 1.02 17.93
N ILE A 316 -8.69 0.42 16.79
CA ILE A 316 -10.04 -0.03 16.53
C ILE A 316 -10.08 -1.34 15.73
N ILE A 317 -10.86 -2.31 16.24
CA ILE A 317 -11.39 -3.44 15.48
C ILE A 317 -12.89 -3.24 15.38
N ASP A 318 -13.44 -3.24 14.16
CA ASP A 318 -14.86 -3.10 13.87
C ASP A 318 -15.31 -4.20 12.91
N GLN A 319 -15.94 -5.25 13.45
CA GLN A 319 -16.53 -6.36 12.69
C GLN A 319 -18.02 -6.14 12.36
N ASN A 320 -18.59 -5.03 12.80
CA ASN A 320 -20.00 -4.73 12.58
C ASN A 320 -20.18 -3.63 11.53
N TYR A 321 -19.15 -3.46 10.67
CA TYR A 321 -19.23 -2.46 9.62
C TYR A 321 -20.33 -2.87 8.63
N SER A 322 -21.35 -2.02 8.53
CA SER A 322 -22.49 -2.23 7.64
C SER A 322 -22.44 -1.23 6.51
N ALA A 323 -22.33 -1.71 5.27
CA ALA A 323 -22.69 -0.89 4.13
C ALA A 323 -24.22 -0.87 3.98
N SER A 324 -24.76 0.18 3.40
CA SER A 324 -26.19 0.32 3.07
C SER A 324 -26.72 -0.84 2.19
N ASN A 325 -25.83 -1.51 1.45
CA ASN A 325 -26.13 -2.69 0.66
C ASN A 325 -25.51 -3.93 1.33
N ARG A 326 -26.30 -4.68 2.07
CA ARG A 326 -25.93 -6.02 2.53
C ARG A 326 -25.95 -6.97 1.35
N GLY A 327 -24.78 -7.39 0.86
CA GLY A 327 -24.68 -8.49 -0.09
C GLY A 327 -25.18 -9.82 0.52
N THR A 328 -25.29 -10.85 -0.32
CA THR A 328 -25.64 -12.19 0.16
C THR A 328 -24.55 -12.67 1.14
N PRO A 329 -24.90 -13.01 2.39
CA PRO A 329 -23.90 -13.52 3.34
C PRO A 329 -23.21 -14.77 2.80
N CYS A 330 -21.93 -14.93 3.07
CA CYS A 330 -21.27 -16.18 2.78
C CYS A 330 -21.52 -17.17 3.94
N GLY A 331 -22.17 -18.28 3.64
CA GLY A 331 -22.61 -19.26 4.63
C GLY A 331 -23.98 -18.98 5.24
N THR A 332 -24.26 -19.50 6.44
CA THR A 332 -25.54 -19.27 7.12
C THR A 332 -25.58 -17.86 7.72
N PRO A 333 -26.70 -17.13 7.62
CA PRO A 333 -26.80 -15.71 8.02
C PRO A 333 -26.32 -15.38 9.44
N ASN A 334 -26.48 -16.30 10.39
CA ASN A 334 -26.13 -16.10 11.80
C ASN A 334 -24.71 -16.58 12.17
N ALA A 335 -23.94 -17.14 11.23
CA ALA A 335 -22.60 -17.67 11.46
C ALA A 335 -21.54 -17.03 10.56
N SER A 336 -21.92 -16.03 9.78
CA SER A 336 -21.08 -15.44 8.77
C SER A 336 -20.43 -14.17 9.31
N ALA A 337 -19.11 -14.24 9.51
CA ALA A 337 -18.24 -13.11 9.79
C ALA A 337 -16.81 -13.45 9.41
N VAL A 338 -16.02 -12.44 9.07
CA VAL A 338 -14.57 -12.59 8.90
C VAL A 338 -13.94 -12.94 10.25
N ALA A 339 -13.15 -14.01 10.33
CA ALA A 339 -12.44 -14.37 11.56
C ALA A 339 -11.29 -13.38 11.82
N VAL A 340 -11.33 -12.69 12.96
CA VAL A 340 -10.30 -11.73 13.37
C VAL A 340 -9.54 -12.27 14.57
N GLY A 341 -8.21 -12.40 14.46
CA GLY A 341 -7.41 -12.92 15.56
C GLY A 341 -5.91 -12.93 15.30
N GLU A 342 -5.12 -13.31 16.30
CA GLU A 342 -3.65 -13.21 16.22
C GLU A 342 -3.19 -11.80 15.86
N ILE A 343 -3.68 -10.81 16.62
CA ILE A 343 -3.31 -9.41 16.42
C ILE A 343 -2.56 -8.89 17.64
N ASP A 344 -1.35 -8.43 17.41
CA ASP A 344 -0.46 -7.88 18.43
C ASP A 344 -0.36 -6.35 18.31
N TYR A 345 -0.56 -5.67 19.43
CA TYR A 345 -0.33 -4.23 19.61
C TYR A 345 0.81 -4.05 20.58
N ILE A 346 1.97 -3.59 20.13
CA ILE A 346 3.22 -3.57 20.90
C ILE A 346 3.83 -2.16 20.90
N ASP A 347 4.16 -1.63 22.07
CA ASP A 347 4.81 -0.31 22.19
C ASP A 347 4.04 0.81 21.47
N ILE A 348 2.74 0.91 21.74
CA ILE A 348 1.89 1.97 21.18
C ILE A 348 1.68 3.04 22.24
N THR A 349 2.07 4.27 21.92
CA THR A 349 1.99 5.39 22.86
C THR A 349 1.36 6.62 22.22
N GLY A 350 0.81 7.50 23.05
CA GLY A 350 0.35 8.80 22.55
C GLY A 350 -0.97 9.30 23.11
N THR A 351 -1.67 10.12 22.30
CA THR A 351 -2.87 10.81 22.75
C THR A 351 -4.07 10.56 21.83
N SER A 352 -5.21 10.30 22.48
CA SER A 352 -6.53 10.23 21.85
C SER A 352 -7.20 11.61 21.89
N ALA A 353 -7.78 12.04 20.79
CA ALA A 353 -8.61 13.25 20.72
C ALA A 353 -9.99 13.05 21.39
N THR A 354 -10.44 11.80 21.52
CA THR A 354 -11.70 11.43 22.17
C THR A 354 -11.45 10.64 23.45
N GLU A 355 -12.49 10.42 24.23
CA GLU A 355 -12.43 9.61 25.44
C GLU A 355 -12.07 8.14 25.13
N ARG A 356 -12.62 7.60 24.04
CA ARG A 356 -12.42 6.19 23.69
C ARG A 356 -11.17 5.98 22.87
N ALA A 357 -10.09 5.53 23.51
CA ALA A 357 -8.80 5.31 22.85
C ALA A 357 -8.66 3.91 22.23
N MET A 358 -9.35 2.91 22.77
CA MET A 358 -9.35 1.55 22.23
C MET A 358 -10.78 1.03 22.04
N THR A 359 -11.07 0.45 20.88
CA THR A 359 -12.37 -0.15 20.56
C THR A 359 -12.15 -1.52 19.92
N PHE A 360 -12.72 -2.55 20.55
CA PHE A 360 -12.73 -3.92 20.02
C PHE A 360 -14.19 -4.36 19.90
N ALA A 361 -14.85 -3.94 18.81
CA ALA A 361 -16.23 -4.27 18.49
C ALA A 361 -16.28 -5.52 17.61
N CYS A 362 -16.15 -6.69 18.24
CA CYS A 362 -16.11 -7.96 17.57
C CYS A 362 -17.51 -8.56 17.36
N SER A 363 -17.65 -9.48 16.41
CA SER A 363 -18.90 -10.13 16.05
C SER A 363 -19.34 -11.15 17.09
N ASP A 364 -20.65 -11.26 17.33
CA ASP A 364 -21.22 -12.33 18.14
C ASP A 364 -21.06 -13.70 17.46
N ALA A 365 -21.13 -13.73 16.13
CA ALA A 365 -20.99 -14.95 15.35
C ALA A 365 -19.54 -15.48 15.32
N MET A 366 -18.56 -14.54 15.27
CA MET A 366 -17.14 -14.88 15.20
C MET A 366 -16.35 -13.90 16.08
N PRO A 367 -16.27 -14.17 17.40
CA PRO A 367 -15.52 -13.34 18.33
C PRO A 367 -14.05 -13.19 17.97
N CYS A 368 -13.45 -12.03 18.24
CA CYS A 368 -12.02 -11.85 18.08
C CYS A 368 -11.26 -12.67 19.12
N SER A 369 -10.19 -13.34 18.69
CA SER A 369 -9.38 -14.20 19.55
C SER A 369 -7.88 -13.93 19.41
N ARG A 370 -7.10 -14.34 20.42
CA ARG A 370 -5.65 -14.18 20.43
C ARG A 370 -5.20 -12.72 20.15
N LEU A 371 -5.92 -11.76 20.76
CA LEU A 371 -5.49 -10.36 20.77
C LEU A 371 -4.43 -10.16 21.85
N SER A 372 -3.44 -9.34 21.60
CA SER A 372 -2.39 -9.04 22.58
C SER A 372 -2.13 -7.53 22.65
N LEU A 373 -2.17 -6.98 23.87
CA LEU A 373 -1.77 -5.61 24.16
C LEU A 373 -0.49 -5.65 25.02
N THR A 374 0.58 -5.13 24.47
CA THR A 374 1.90 -5.15 25.13
C THR A 374 2.45 -3.73 25.24
N ARG A 375 2.56 -3.20 26.46
CA ARG A 375 3.07 -1.83 26.72
C ARG A 375 2.36 -0.77 25.86
N VAL A 376 1.04 -0.66 26.03
CA VAL A 376 0.18 0.34 25.35
C VAL A 376 -0.10 1.48 26.33
N ASN A 377 0.19 2.73 25.94
CA ASN A 377 -0.08 3.90 26.75
C ASN A 377 -0.72 5.02 25.94
N LEU A 378 -2.05 5.08 25.99
CA LEU A 378 -2.88 6.06 25.28
C LEU A 378 -3.64 6.91 26.30
N THR A 379 -3.34 8.20 26.33
CA THR A 379 -4.00 9.18 27.20
C THR A 379 -4.90 10.10 26.38
N ARG A 380 -5.80 10.85 27.03
CA ARG A 380 -6.61 11.83 26.33
C ARG A 380 -5.85 13.15 26.17
N VAL A 381 -6.05 13.83 25.04
CA VAL A 381 -5.59 15.21 24.85
C VAL A 381 -6.15 16.10 25.96
N GLY A 382 -5.32 16.95 26.55
CA GLY A 382 -5.72 17.82 27.65
C GLY A 382 -5.77 17.16 29.05
N GLY A 383 -5.28 15.89 29.19
CA GLY A 383 -5.10 15.25 30.49
C GLY A 383 -6.33 14.56 31.08
N GLY A 384 -7.41 14.36 30.31
CA GLY A 384 -8.56 13.56 30.72
C GLY A 384 -8.27 12.06 30.71
N SER A 385 -9.13 11.26 31.38
CA SER A 385 -9.07 9.80 31.31
C SER A 385 -9.46 9.29 29.93
N ALA A 386 -8.67 8.35 29.40
CA ALA A 386 -9.05 7.56 28.25
C ALA A 386 -9.80 6.29 28.69
N SER A 387 -10.58 5.69 27.80
CA SER A 387 -11.31 4.46 28.04
C SER A 387 -11.09 3.42 26.94
N ALA A 388 -11.37 2.15 27.26
CA ALA A 388 -11.39 1.04 26.32
C ALA A 388 -12.79 0.42 26.26
N TYR A 389 -13.21 -0.01 25.08
CA TYR A 389 -14.47 -0.73 24.85
C TYR A 389 -14.19 -2.09 24.22
N CYS A 390 -14.80 -3.14 24.78
CA CYS A 390 -14.71 -4.49 24.24
C CYS A 390 -16.10 -5.11 24.11
N HIS A 391 -16.37 -5.71 22.98
CA HIS A 391 -17.48 -6.64 22.78
C HIS A 391 -16.92 -7.89 22.12
N ARG A 392 -17.10 -9.05 22.73
CA ARG A 392 -16.66 -10.38 22.23
C ARG A 392 -15.17 -10.42 21.84
N ALA A 393 -14.33 -9.71 22.54
CA ALA A 393 -12.88 -9.60 22.30
C ALA A 393 -12.09 -10.38 23.36
N PHE A 394 -11.29 -11.32 22.93
CA PHE A 394 -10.53 -12.24 23.80
C PHE A 394 -9.04 -12.13 23.55
N GLY A 395 -8.27 -12.10 24.63
CA GLY A 395 -6.82 -11.95 24.50
C GLY A 395 -6.11 -11.77 25.84
N LYS A 396 -4.92 -11.18 25.77
CA LYS A 396 -4.04 -10.96 26.94
C LYS A 396 -3.42 -9.58 26.94
N ASN A 397 -2.98 -9.18 28.14
CA ASN A 397 -2.17 -7.97 28.34
C ASN A 397 -0.80 -8.38 28.85
N VAL A 398 0.23 -7.65 28.41
CA VAL A 398 1.61 -7.86 28.84
C VAL A 398 2.23 -6.49 29.18
N GLY A 399 2.71 -6.33 30.41
CA GLY A 399 3.18 -5.04 30.92
C GLY A 399 2.03 -4.03 31.13
N ASP A 400 2.37 -2.76 31.18
CA ASP A 400 1.42 -1.70 31.46
C ASP A 400 0.53 -1.41 30.23
N VAL A 401 -0.78 -1.34 30.45
CA VAL A 401 -1.78 -0.99 29.43
C VAL A 401 -2.69 0.12 29.97
N VAL A 402 -2.61 1.28 29.34
CA VAL A 402 -3.40 2.47 29.64
C VAL A 402 -4.15 2.91 28.37
N PRO A 403 -5.49 3.11 28.42
CA PRO A 403 -6.41 2.81 29.51
C PRO A 403 -6.45 1.32 29.85
N ALA A 404 -6.97 1.01 31.03
CA ALA A 404 -7.08 -0.39 31.46
C ALA A 404 -7.79 -1.22 30.39
N SER A 405 -7.18 -2.34 30.03
CA SER A 405 -7.73 -3.23 29.00
C SER A 405 -9.03 -3.88 29.42
N CYS A 406 -9.94 -3.99 28.46
CA CYS A 406 -11.21 -4.69 28.59
C CYS A 406 -11.23 -6.09 27.95
N LEU A 407 -10.08 -6.60 27.47
CA LEU A 407 -10.02 -7.92 26.84
C LEU A 407 -10.36 -9.04 27.87
N CYS A 408 -11.21 -9.98 27.46
CA CYS A 408 -11.53 -11.16 28.24
C CYS A 408 -10.46 -12.24 28.07
N LYS A 409 -10.16 -13.01 29.14
CA LYS A 409 -9.24 -14.15 29.04
C LYS A 409 -9.83 -15.27 28.19
N GLU A 410 -9.02 -15.94 27.38
CA GLU A 410 -9.46 -16.98 26.46
C GLU A 410 -10.03 -18.25 27.13
N ASP A 411 -9.67 -18.55 28.37
CA ASP A 411 -10.19 -19.67 29.14
C ASP A 411 -11.73 -19.65 29.30
N PHE A 412 -12.35 -18.50 29.08
CA PHE A 412 -13.80 -18.32 29.13
C PHE A 412 -14.53 -18.88 27.89
N VAL A 413 -13.86 -18.92 26.72
CA VAL A 413 -14.45 -19.38 25.44
C VAL A 413 -14.63 -20.91 25.42
N ARG A 414 -13.70 -21.66 25.99
CA ARG A 414 -13.79 -23.15 26.06
C ARG A 414 -14.95 -23.66 26.88
N ARG A 415 -15.53 -22.85 27.75
CA ARG A 415 -16.65 -23.24 28.63
C ARG A 415 -18.03 -22.96 28.02
N GLN A 416 -18.12 -22.21 26.93
CA GLN A 416 -19.40 -21.82 26.32
C GLN A 416 -19.61 -22.32 24.88
N ALA A 417 -18.63 -22.96 24.26
CA ALA A 417 -18.77 -23.50 22.91
C ALA A 417 -19.50 -24.86 22.98
N PRO A 418 -20.61 -25.05 22.24
CA PRO A 418 -21.10 -26.41 21.97
C PRO A 418 -20.04 -27.13 21.14
N THR A 419 -19.81 -28.38 21.45
CA THR A 419 -18.85 -29.28 20.78
C THR A 419 -19.15 -29.36 19.28
N ALA A 420 -18.52 -28.54 18.47
CA ALA A 420 -18.48 -28.68 17.03
C ALA A 420 -17.03 -28.92 16.60
N GLY A 421 -16.85 -29.97 15.81
CA GLY A 421 -15.66 -30.64 15.35
C GLY A 421 -14.34 -29.90 15.27
N ALA A 422 -13.32 -30.56 15.75
CA ALA A 422 -11.93 -30.17 15.71
C ALA A 422 -11.45 -29.95 14.25
N LEU A 423 -11.08 -28.72 13.93
CA LEU A 423 -10.22 -28.47 12.79
C LEU A 423 -8.79 -28.81 13.23
N GLN A 424 -8.19 -29.80 12.57
CA GLN A 424 -6.79 -30.19 12.75
C GLN A 424 -5.89 -29.00 12.45
N GLY A 425 -5.08 -28.62 13.42
CA GLY A 425 -4.05 -27.61 13.27
C GLY A 425 -2.83 -28.18 12.58
N ASP A 426 -2.44 -27.58 11.47
CA ASP A 426 -1.13 -27.77 10.89
C ASP A 426 -0.10 -27.06 11.78
N THR A 427 0.78 -27.88 12.39
CA THR A 427 1.97 -27.39 13.08
C THR A 427 3.07 -27.17 12.06
N GLU A 428 3.13 -25.99 11.47
CA GLU A 428 4.33 -25.51 10.79
C GLU A 428 5.11 -24.58 11.71
N GLY A 429 6.43 -24.80 11.74
CA GLY A 429 7.36 -24.24 12.71
C GLY A 429 7.42 -22.71 12.72
N ASP A 430 7.43 -22.17 13.93
CA ASP A 430 7.69 -20.77 14.23
C ASP A 430 9.13 -20.40 13.84
N ALA A 431 9.28 -19.78 12.68
CA ALA A 431 10.43 -18.93 12.38
C ALA A 431 10.01 -17.47 12.64
N ASP A 432 10.85 -16.73 13.33
CA ASP A 432 10.65 -15.35 13.81
C ASP A 432 9.92 -14.44 12.82
N TRP A 433 8.76 -13.98 13.22
CA TRP A 433 7.94 -12.95 12.58
C TRP A 433 8.22 -11.58 13.15
#